data_b5c95ea8862a2cb8ee3df5e26805560b
#
_entry.id   b5c95ea8862a2cb8ee3df5e26805560b
#
_cell.length_a   1.000
_cell.length_b   1.000
_cell.length_c   1.000
_cell.angle_alpha   90.00
_cell.angle_beta   90.00
_cell.angle_gamma   90.00
#
_symmetry.space_group_name_H-M   'P 1'
#
loop_
_entity.id
_entity.type
_entity.pdbx_description
1 polymer ?
#
loop_
_entity_poly.entity_id
_entity_poly.type
_entity_poly.pdbx_seq_one_letter_code
_entity_poly.pdbx_strand_id
1 'polypeptide(L)'
;MKSFNQKSFLNVWKAQMLFTMTLIVLCGEILCAQPEEPKVTRYNGKVSQQIVMTRDSPIIDHSTGKRISYAAYDEILTKNPGKYKTQPIFDKYGKPSSFELIKKSQLLIQSDGSVMQNSDLMPEVGEAIAPFVMTGLDGKEYNSENLKGKYILLGFWVKFEKPLYTFASTKVISSFIDENRQKGVEIISLGTTLNTQEECLDAIPKRNCGFVPVPDSYGFNHRYKISETPYFILIDKKGIIRAMAPHTEFTTISDLNLK
;
A
#
# COMPACT_ATOMS: atom_id res chain seq x y z
N MET A 1 -67.70 33.62 -17.26
CA MET A 1 -66.89 32.86 -16.27
C MET A 1 -66.89 31.42 -16.72
N LYS A 2 -65.73 30.94 -17.22
CA LYS A 2 -65.53 29.52 -17.60
C LYS A 2 -64.97 28.77 -16.40
N SER A 3 -65.70 27.77 -15.93
CA SER A 3 -65.27 26.93 -14.83
C SER A 3 -64.01 26.11 -15.22
N PHE A 4 -62.92 26.27 -14.49
CA PHE A 4 -61.70 25.58 -14.71
C PHE A 4 -61.85 24.13 -14.21
N ASN A 5 -61.61 23.14 -15.06
CA ASN A 5 -61.91 21.74 -14.79
C ASN A 5 -60.71 21.13 -13.98
N GLN A 6 -60.84 21.14 -12.65
CA GLN A 6 -59.86 20.70 -11.69
C GLN A 6 -59.50 19.20 -11.80
N LYS A 7 -60.30 18.39 -12.47
CA LYS A 7 -60.09 16.94 -12.61
C LYS A 7 -59.01 16.57 -13.64
N SER A 8 -58.77 17.42 -14.64
CA SER A 8 -57.74 17.14 -15.65
C SER A 8 -56.31 17.36 -15.11
N PHE A 9 -56.14 18.29 -14.17
CA PHE A 9 -54.84 18.61 -13.59
C PHE A 9 -54.31 17.52 -12.64
N LEU A 10 -55.20 16.86 -11.90
CA LEU A 10 -54.83 15.77 -10.99
C LEU A 10 -54.36 14.51 -11.70
N ASN A 11 -54.88 14.24 -12.90
CA ASN A 11 -54.50 13.04 -13.66
C ASN A 11 -53.15 13.19 -14.35
N VAL A 12 -52.79 14.39 -14.78
CA VAL A 12 -51.45 14.67 -15.37
C VAL A 12 -50.36 14.59 -14.28
N TRP A 13 -50.64 15.06 -13.07
CA TRP A 13 -49.69 15.00 -11.94
C TRP A 13 -49.46 13.58 -11.45
N LYS A 14 -50.51 12.75 -11.41
CA LYS A 14 -50.35 11.33 -11.04
C LYS A 14 -49.57 10.54 -12.09
N ALA A 15 -49.73 10.83 -13.37
CA ALA A 15 -48.96 10.19 -14.44
C ALA A 15 -47.47 10.60 -14.40
N GLN A 16 -47.16 11.87 -14.09
CA GLN A 16 -45.79 12.34 -13.94
C GLN A 16 -45.11 11.78 -12.69
N MET A 17 -45.79 11.66 -11.55
CA MET A 17 -45.23 11.02 -10.37
C MET A 17 -44.98 9.52 -10.55
N LEU A 18 -45.82 8.79 -11.28
CA LEU A 18 -45.56 7.38 -11.56
C LEU A 18 -44.37 7.19 -12.49
N PHE A 19 -44.19 8.09 -13.47
CA PHE A 19 -43.06 7.98 -14.41
C PHE A 19 -41.72 8.31 -13.76
N THR A 20 -41.69 9.27 -12.82
CA THR A 20 -40.46 9.58 -12.05
C THR A 20 -40.12 8.51 -11.04
N MET A 21 -41.10 7.85 -10.40
CA MET A 21 -40.82 6.72 -9.50
C MET A 21 -40.32 5.47 -10.24
N THR A 22 -40.80 5.20 -11.46
CA THR A 22 -40.34 4.04 -12.26
C THR A 22 -38.93 4.27 -12.80
N LEU A 23 -38.52 5.52 -13.08
CA LEU A 23 -37.16 5.83 -13.55
C LEU A 23 -36.13 5.73 -12.42
N ILE A 24 -36.54 6.00 -11.18
CA ILE A 24 -35.62 5.86 -9.99
C ILE A 24 -35.40 4.41 -9.63
N VAL A 25 -36.36 3.51 -9.88
CA VAL A 25 -36.22 2.08 -9.62
C VAL A 25 -35.35 1.38 -10.69
N LEU A 26 -35.33 1.90 -11.93
CA LEU A 26 -34.49 1.34 -13.03
C LEU A 26 -33.03 1.82 -13.01
N CYS A 27 -32.69 2.89 -12.28
CA CYS A 27 -31.32 3.33 -12.08
C CYS A 27 -30.66 2.73 -10.84
N GLY A 28 -31.37 1.89 -10.08
CA GLY A 28 -30.90 1.33 -8.78
C GLY A 28 -30.08 0.05 -8.85
N GLU A 29 -29.80 -0.53 -10.03
CA GLU A 29 -29.07 -1.80 -10.13
C GLU A 29 -27.85 -1.77 -11.06
N ILE A 30 -27.19 -0.62 -11.19
CA ILE A 30 -25.77 -0.64 -11.51
C ILE A 30 -25.05 -0.66 -10.15
N LEU A 31 -25.11 -1.80 -9.47
CA LEU A 31 -24.10 -2.14 -8.47
C LEU A 31 -22.76 -2.20 -9.20
N CYS A 32 -22.03 -1.09 -9.23
CA CYS A 32 -20.59 -1.16 -9.38
C CYS A 32 -20.11 -2.10 -8.29
N ALA A 33 -19.75 -3.32 -8.65
CA ALA A 33 -19.04 -4.21 -7.76
C ALA A 33 -17.76 -3.47 -7.35
N GLN A 34 -17.80 -2.86 -6.17
CA GLN A 34 -16.57 -2.33 -5.56
C GLN A 34 -15.61 -3.50 -5.44
N PRO A 35 -14.35 -3.36 -5.85
CA PRO A 35 -13.36 -4.39 -5.60
C PRO A 35 -13.40 -4.69 -4.10
N GLU A 36 -13.60 -5.95 -3.74
CA GLU A 36 -13.56 -6.37 -2.33
C GLU A 36 -12.21 -5.93 -1.75
N GLU A 37 -12.28 -5.12 -0.69
CA GLU A 37 -11.06 -4.74 0.02
C GLU A 37 -10.38 -6.00 0.59
N PRO A 38 -9.05 -6.09 0.58
CA PRO A 38 -8.33 -7.24 1.07
C PRO A 38 -8.69 -7.50 2.54
N LYS A 39 -9.26 -8.67 2.81
CA LYS A 39 -9.61 -9.08 4.18
C LYS A 39 -8.35 -9.36 4.98
N VAL A 40 -8.18 -8.64 6.09
CA VAL A 40 -7.11 -8.91 7.06
C VAL A 40 -7.58 -10.01 8.02
N THR A 41 -6.97 -11.18 7.94
CA THR A 41 -7.26 -12.31 8.83
C THR A 41 -6.16 -12.41 9.90
N ARG A 42 -6.54 -12.37 11.17
CA ARG A 42 -5.63 -12.59 12.30
C ARG A 42 -5.70 -14.05 12.72
N TYR A 43 -4.60 -14.76 12.60
CA TYR A 43 -4.48 -16.13 13.10
C TYR A 43 -3.16 -16.30 13.87
N ASN A 44 -3.26 -16.72 15.16
CA ASN A 44 -2.11 -17.01 16.06
C ASN A 44 -0.98 -15.96 16.08
N GLY A 45 -1.33 -14.67 16.18
CA GLY A 45 -0.37 -13.58 16.25
C GLY A 45 0.36 -13.28 14.93
N LYS A 46 0.13 -14.01 13.86
CA LYS A 46 0.57 -13.69 12.52
C LYS A 46 -0.49 -12.86 11.81
N VAL A 47 -0.13 -11.65 11.43
CA VAL A 47 -1.01 -10.80 10.62
C VAL A 47 -0.77 -11.19 9.16
N SER A 48 -1.81 -11.67 8.48
CA SER A 48 -1.79 -11.89 7.04
C SER A 48 -2.85 -11.03 6.38
N GLN A 49 -2.44 -10.18 5.47
CA GLN A 49 -3.35 -9.51 4.56
C GLN A 49 -3.69 -10.50 3.44
N GLN A 50 -4.92 -11.00 3.44
CA GLN A 50 -5.35 -11.90 2.38
C GLN A 50 -5.68 -11.09 1.13
N ILE A 51 -4.79 -11.15 0.15
CA ILE A 51 -5.01 -10.55 -1.17
C ILE A 51 -5.71 -11.59 -2.03
N VAL A 52 -6.97 -11.33 -2.35
CA VAL A 52 -7.79 -12.25 -3.14
C VAL A 52 -7.66 -11.90 -4.62
N MET A 53 -7.21 -12.86 -5.43
CA MET A 53 -7.25 -12.77 -6.88
C MET A 53 -8.67 -13.12 -7.36
N THR A 54 -9.26 -12.24 -8.16
CA THR A 54 -10.55 -12.46 -8.83
C THR A 54 -10.33 -12.88 -10.29
N ARG A 55 -11.41 -13.32 -10.98
CA ARG A 55 -11.34 -13.66 -12.41
C ARG A 55 -10.97 -12.47 -13.31
N ASP A 56 -11.27 -11.26 -12.86
CA ASP A 56 -10.98 -10.02 -13.58
C ASP A 56 -9.62 -9.42 -13.25
N SER A 57 -8.93 -9.99 -12.25
CA SER A 57 -7.60 -9.52 -11.85
C SER A 57 -6.61 -9.67 -13.02
N PRO A 58 -5.84 -8.62 -13.36
CA PRO A 58 -4.80 -8.72 -14.37
C PRO A 58 -3.74 -9.74 -13.94
N ILE A 59 -3.40 -10.69 -14.81
CA ILE A 59 -2.36 -11.68 -14.54
C ILE A 59 -1.26 -11.53 -15.57
N ILE A 60 -0.02 -11.43 -15.11
CA ILE A 60 1.19 -11.28 -15.92
C ILE A 60 1.96 -12.60 -15.86
N ASP A 61 2.30 -13.16 -17.00
CA ASP A 61 3.26 -14.26 -17.07
C ASP A 61 4.67 -13.69 -16.91
N HIS A 62 5.36 -14.06 -15.83
CA HIS A 62 6.70 -13.58 -15.50
C HIS A 62 7.72 -13.84 -16.65
N SER A 63 7.62 -14.99 -17.32
CA SER A 63 8.60 -15.39 -18.34
C SER A 63 8.50 -14.55 -19.61
N THR A 64 7.30 -14.06 -19.94
CA THR A 64 7.03 -13.32 -21.18
C THR A 64 6.74 -11.84 -20.93
N GLY A 65 6.47 -11.44 -19.69
CA GLY A 65 6.00 -10.08 -19.32
C GLY A 65 4.60 -9.77 -19.88
N LYS A 66 3.90 -10.73 -20.46
CA LYS A 66 2.61 -10.52 -21.12
C LYS A 66 1.44 -10.82 -20.18
N ARG A 67 0.38 -10.03 -20.36
CA ARG A 67 -0.89 -10.31 -19.69
C ARG A 67 -1.52 -11.58 -20.28
N ILE A 68 -2.00 -12.47 -19.41
CA ILE A 68 -2.73 -13.69 -19.76
C ILE A 68 -4.16 -13.61 -19.20
N SER A 69 -5.09 -14.34 -19.83
CA SER A 69 -6.47 -14.46 -19.33
C SER A 69 -6.52 -15.40 -18.12
N TYR A 70 -7.57 -15.25 -17.30
CA TYR A 70 -7.80 -16.16 -16.18
C TYR A 70 -7.93 -17.62 -16.65
N ALA A 71 -8.56 -17.87 -17.82
CA ALA A 71 -8.67 -19.20 -18.40
C ALA A 71 -7.30 -19.80 -18.75
N ALA A 72 -6.41 -19.02 -19.36
CA ALA A 72 -5.04 -19.47 -19.65
C ALA A 72 -4.24 -19.72 -18.37
N TYR A 73 -4.39 -18.87 -17.36
CA TYR A 73 -3.81 -19.07 -16.04
C TYR A 73 -4.26 -20.38 -15.39
N ASP A 74 -5.57 -20.64 -15.35
CA ASP A 74 -6.15 -21.86 -14.79
C ASP A 74 -5.68 -23.11 -15.53
N GLU A 75 -5.63 -23.04 -16.86
CA GLU A 75 -5.10 -24.13 -17.72
C GLU A 75 -3.63 -24.43 -17.39
N ILE A 76 -2.79 -23.38 -17.23
CA ILE A 76 -1.37 -23.57 -16.89
C ILE A 76 -1.23 -24.27 -15.54
N LEU A 77 -1.99 -23.85 -14.52
CA LEU A 77 -1.94 -24.46 -13.19
C LEU A 77 -2.43 -25.90 -13.20
N THR A 78 -3.54 -26.16 -13.90
CA THR A 78 -4.13 -27.52 -14.03
C THR A 78 -3.18 -28.47 -14.71
N LYS A 79 -2.54 -28.08 -15.82
CA LYS A 79 -1.56 -28.90 -16.54
C LYS A 79 -0.22 -29.06 -15.81
N ASN A 80 0.07 -28.17 -14.87
CA ASN A 80 1.36 -28.15 -14.19
C ASN A 80 1.20 -28.01 -12.66
N PRO A 81 0.56 -28.95 -11.98
CA PRO A 81 0.27 -28.85 -10.57
C PRO A 81 1.56 -28.62 -9.76
N GLY A 82 1.52 -27.62 -8.92
CA GLY A 82 2.61 -27.28 -8.01
C GLY A 82 3.88 -26.67 -8.63
N LYS A 83 3.96 -26.50 -9.97
CA LYS A 83 5.15 -25.96 -10.65
C LYS A 83 5.21 -24.42 -10.69
N TYR A 84 4.11 -23.75 -10.40
CA TYR A 84 4.01 -22.29 -10.44
C TYR A 84 3.65 -21.71 -9.07
N LYS A 85 4.00 -20.44 -8.88
CA LYS A 85 3.60 -19.59 -7.76
C LYS A 85 2.94 -18.34 -8.33
N THR A 86 1.85 -17.91 -7.70
CA THR A 86 1.21 -16.62 -8.01
C THR A 86 1.53 -15.65 -6.88
N GLN A 87 1.93 -14.43 -7.23
CA GLN A 87 2.19 -13.37 -6.25
C GLN A 87 1.56 -12.06 -6.71
N PRO A 88 1.08 -11.22 -5.78
CA PRO A 88 0.53 -9.91 -6.12
C PRO A 88 1.64 -8.91 -6.49
N ILE A 89 1.33 -8.03 -7.43
CA ILE A 89 2.11 -6.83 -7.77
C ILE A 89 1.38 -5.62 -7.19
N PHE A 90 2.11 -4.74 -6.51
CA PHE A 90 1.58 -3.55 -5.87
C PHE A 90 1.92 -2.30 -6.67
N ASP A 91 0.93 -1.41 -6.82
CA ASP A 91 1.08 -0.13 -7.51
C ASP A 91 1.72 0.96 -6.62
N LYS A 92 1.80 2.19 -7.15
CA LYS A 92 2.36 3.34 -6.42
C LYS A 92 1.56 3.75 -5.19
N TYR A 93 0.34 3.28 -5.02
CA TYR A 93 -0.49 3.50 -3.82
C TYR A 93 -0.37 2.36 -2.79
N GLY A 94 0.51 1.38 -3.04
CA GLY A 94 0.64 0.20 -2.20
C GLY A 94 -0.58 -0.73 -2.27
N LYS A 95 -1.37 -0.64 -3.34
CA LYS A 95 -2.55 -1.49 -3.56
C LYS A 95 -2.23 -2.59 -4.57
N PRO A 96 -2.80 -3.79 -4.42
CA PRO A 96 -2.64 -4.85 -5.41
C PRO A 96 -3.22 -4.39 -6.76
N SER A 97 -2.40 -4.36 -7.80
CA SER A 97 -2.80 -3.90 -9.14
C SER A 97 -2.90 -5.04 -10.15
N SER A 98 -2.13 -6.09 -9.94
CA SER A 98 -2.08 -7.28 -10.79
C SER A 98 -1.49 -8.46 -10.03
N PHE A 99 -1.47 -9.62 -10.68
CA PHE A 99 -0.80 -10.81 -10.16
C PHE A 99 0.25 -11.27 -11.17
N GLU A 100 1.32 -11.84 -10.68
CA GLU A 100 2.37 -12.42 -11.49
C GLU A 100 2.40 -13.92 -11.32
N LEU A 101 2.39 -14.64 -12.44
CA LEU A 101 2.54 -16.10 -12.47
C LEU A 101 3.99 -16.45 -12.75
N ILE A 102 4.66 -17.05 -11.76
CA ILE A 102 6.10 -17.35 -11.81
C ILE A 102 6.27 -18.87 -11.78
N LYS A 103 7.07 -19.41 -12.69
CA LYS A 103 7.49 -20.80 -12.61
C LYS A 103 8.45 -20.99 -11.44
N LYS A 104 8.20 -21.93 -10.53
CA LYS A 104 9.04 -22.13 -9.33
C LYS A 104 10.50 -22.39 -9.64
N SER A 105 10.82 -22.95 -10.80
CA SER A 105 12.21 -23.12 -11.26
C SER A 105 12.91 -21.81 -11.65
N GLN A 106 12.16 -20.70 -11.77
CA GLN A 106 12.69 -19.36 -12.01
C GLN A 106 12.81 -18.55 -10.69
N LEU A 107 12.25 -19.08 -9.60
CA LEU A 107 12.54 -18.56 -8.28
C LEU A 107 13.96 -18.96 -7.95
N LEU A 108 14.77 -17.98 -7.63
CA LEU A 108 16.13 -18.21 -7.16
C LEU A 108 16.05 -19.08 -5.89
N ILE A 109 16.70 -20.23 -5.94
CA ILE A 109 16.75 -21.16 -4.80
C ILE A 109 18.10 -20.96 -4.13
N GLN A 110 18.08 -20.70 -2.84
CA GLN A 110 19.31 -20.63 -2.05
C GLN A 110 19.96 -22.01 -1.93
N SER A 111 21.25 -22.06 -1.60
CA SER A 111 22.02 -23.29 -1.46
C SER A 111 21.47 -24.29 -0.43
N ASP A 112 20.61 -23.81 0.48
CA ASP A 112 19.91 -24.63 1.48
C ASP A 112 18.56 -25.18 1.00
N GLY A 113 18.21 -24.95 -0.27
CA GLY A 113 16.92 -25.37 -0.86
C GLY A 113 15.74 -24.45 -0.54
N SER A 114 15.94 -23.37 0.23
CA SER A 114 14.93 -22.35 0.44
C SER A 114 14.77 -21.50 -0.82
N VAL A 115 13.55 -21.09 -1.12
CA VAL A 115 13.32 -20.07 -2.16
C VAL A 115 13.91 -18.77 -1.66
N MET A 116 14.79 -18.12 -2.44
CA MET A 116 15.29 -16.79 -2.15
C MET A 116 14.11 -15.90 -1.73
N GLN A 117 14.19 -15.41 -0.52
CA GLN A 117 13.16 -14.51 -0.01
C GLN A 117 13.22 -13.19 -0.77
N ASN A 118 12.15 -12.43 -0.72
CA ASN A 118 12.06 -11.13 -1.37
C ASN A 118 13.18 -10.12 -1.01
N SER A 119 14.00 -10.41 0.01
CA SER A 119 15.17 -9.60 0.39
C SER A 119 16.14 -9.38 -0.77
N ASP A 120 16.31 -10.38 -1.65
CA ASP A 120 17.22 -10.28 -2.78
C ASP A 120 16.65 -9.47 -3.97
N LEU A 121 15.40 -9.05 -3.83
CA LEU A 121 14.69 -8.17 -4.76
C LEU A 121 14.40 -6.80 -4.13
N MET A 122 14.94 -6.53 -2.93
CA MET A 122 14.87 -5.19 -2.34
C MET A 122 15.60 -4.20 -3.25
N PRO A 123 15.11 -2.96 -3.33
CA PRO A 123 15.86 -1.92 -4.03
C PRO A 123 17.25 -1.75 -3.38
N GLU A 124 18.24 -1.34 -4.16
CA GLU A 124 19.61 -1.19 -3.68
C GLU A 124 19.97 0.28 -3.42
N VAL A 125 20.99 0.49 -2.58
CA VAL A 125 21.58 1.81 -2.38
C VAL A 125 22.18 2.30 -3.70
N GLY A 126 21.85 3.52 -4.08
CA GLY A 126 22.25 4.12 -5.37
C GLY A 126 21.17 4.02 -6.45
N GLU A 127 20.13 3.22 -6.26
CA GLU A 127 19.01 3.16 -7.20
C GLU A 127 17.97 4.25 -6.92
N ALA A 128 17.18 4.57 -7.94
CA ALA A 128 16.01 5.42 -7.80
C ALA A 128 14.89 4.65 -7.08
N ILE A 129 14.31 5.26 -6.05
CA ILE A 129 13.16 4.65 -5.37
C ILE A 129 11.97 4.52 -6.35
N ALA A 130 11.31 3.36 -6.34
CA ALA A 130 10.08 3.19 -7.11
C ALA A 130 9.02 4.21 -6.64
N PRO A 131 8.30 4.90 -7.56
CA PRO A 131 7.36 5.95 -7.20
C PRO A 131 6.30 5.49 -6.21
N PHE A 132 5.94 6.35 -5.25
CA PHE A 132 4.87 6.11 -4.29
C PHE A 132 3.97 7.33 -4.11
N VAL A 133 2.74 7.06 -3.69
CA VAL A 133 1.77 8.04 -3.21
C VAL A 133 1.18 7.50 -1.92
N MET A 134 1.42 8.19 -0.82
CA MET A 134 1.00 7.80 0.53
C MET A 134 0.11 8.89 1.13
N THR A 135 -0.97 8.50 1.80
CA THR A 135 -1.80 9.45 2.58
C THR A 135 -1.44 9.31 4.06
N GLY A 136 -0.90 10.39 4.62
CA GLY A 136 -0.54 10.42 6.02
C GLY A 136 -1.75 10.56 6.95
N LEU A 137 -1.55 10.22 8.23
CA LEU A 137 -2.56 10.44 9.28
C LEU A 137 -2.92 11.92 9.45
N ASP A 138 -2.05 12.83 9.01
CA ASP A 138 -2.29 14.27 8.96
C ASP A 138 -3.19 14.71 7.78
N GLY A 139 -3.72 13.76 7.02
CA GLY A 139 -4.60 13.98 5.87
C GLY A 139 -3.90 14.47 4.60
N LYS A 140 -2.56 14.57 4.61
CA LYS A 140 -1.80 15.02 3.43
C LYS A 140 -1.41 13.86 2.54
N GLU A 141 -1.40 14.13 1.23
CA GLU A 141 -0.83 13.23 0.24
C GLU A 141 0.67 13.50 0.07
N TYR A 142 1.46 12.45 0.17
CA TYR A 142 2.91 12.44 -0.02
C TYR A 142 3.24 11.68 -1.31
N ASN A 143 3.40 12.41 -2.40
CA ASN A 143 3.78 11.85 -3.70
C ASN A 143 5.29 12.02 -3.89
N SER A 144 6.02 10.91 -4.07
CA SER A 144 7.48 10.90 -4.20
C SER A 144 8.00 11.83 -5.31
N GLU A 145 7.22 12.01 -6.38
CA GLU A 145 7.60 12.90 -7.50
C GLU A 145 7.55 14.37 -7.09
N ASN A 146 6.62 14.74 -6.21
CA ASN A 146 6.45 16.11 -5.71
C ASN A 146 7.39 16.41 -4.52
N LEU A 147 8.01 15.39 -3.94
CA LEU A 147 8.95 15.53 -2.81
C LEU A 147 10.41 15.67 -3.23
N LYS A 148 10.70 15.73 -4.54
CA LYS A 148 12.05 16.03 -5.04
C LYS A 148 12.56 17.35 -4.46
N GLY A 149 13.84 17.40 -4.12
CA GLY A 149 14.46 18.52 -3.42
C GLY A 149 14.52 18.35 -1.90
N LYS A 150 13.82 17.37 -1.34
CA LYS A 150 13.82 17.03 0.09
C LYS A 150 14.40 15.64 0.31
N TYR A 151 14.93 15.39 1.50
CA TYR A 151 15.21 14.03 1.94
C TYR A 151 13.91 13.37 2.39
N ILE A 152 13.80 12.05 2.16
CA ILE A 152 12.66 11.26 2.60
C ILE A 152 13.18 10.09 3.41
N LEU A 153 12.64 9.89 4.61
CA LEU A 153 12.86 8.71 5.43
C LEU A 153 11.59 7.88 5.44
N LEU A 154 11.62 6.73 4.79
CA LEU A 154 10.53 5.74 4.84
C LEU A 154 10.84 4.75 5.96
N GLY A 155 9.90 4.56 6.88
CA GLY A 155 9.95 3.52 7.88
C GLY A 155 8.81 2.51 7.65
N PHE A 156 9.12 1.24 7.83
CA PHE A 156 8.20 0.13 7.58
C PHE A 156 7.96 -0.64 8.86
N TRP A 157 6.72 -0.68 9.33
CA TRP A 157 6.27 -1.47 10.48
C TRP A 157 5.16 -2.43 10.09
N VAL A 158 5.02 -3.52 10.85
CA VAL A 158 3.78 -4.30 10.82
C VAL A 158 2.71 -3.51 11.58
N LYS A 159 2.99 -3.20 12.85
CA LYS A 159 2.10 -2.42 13.71
C LYS A 159 2.86 -1.50 14.64
N PHE A 160 2.26 -0.37 15.01
CA PHE A 160 2.78 0.55 16.01
C PHE A 160 2.45 0.05 17.42
N GLU A 161 2.97 -1.12 17.79
CA GLU A 161 2.75 -1.74 19.11
C GLU A 161 4.04 -2.35 19.65
N LYS A 162 4.08 -2.61 20.97
CA LYS A 162 5.21 -3.29 21.61
C LYS A 162 5.36 -4.72 21.07
N PRO A 163 6.59 -5.25 21.06
CA PRO A 163 7.84 -4.63 21.56
C PRO A 163 8.53 -3.71 20.55
N LEU A 164 8.15 -3.69 19.28
CA LEU A 164 8.87 -3.04 18.18
C LEU A 164 8.63 -1.53 18.13
N TYR A 165 7.49 -1.06 18.64
CA TYR A 165 7.15 0.35 18.72
C TYR A 165 7.21 0.83 20.18
N THR A 166 8.37 1.36 20.59
CA THR A 166 8.61 1.86 21.95
C THR A 166 9.11 3.30 21.91
N PHE A 167 9.11 3.98 23.06
CA PHE A 167 9.70 5.32 23.16
C PHE A 167 11.20 5.30 22.78
N ALA A 168 11.95 4.29 23.17
CA ALA A 168 13.37 4.18 22.83
C ALA A 168 13.58 4.02 21.32
N SER A 169 12.77 3.16 20.67
CA SER A 169 12.89 2.94 19.22
C SER A 169 12.50 4.19 18.39
N THR A 170 11.50 4.96 18.84
CA THR A 170 11.08 6.16 18.13
C THR A 170 11.95 7.38 18.43
N LYS A 171 12.61 7.42 19.62
CA LYS A 171 13.50 8.51 20.01
C LYS A 171 14.71 8.62 19.05
N VAL A 172 15.29 7.52 18.63
CA VAL A 172 16.43 7.53 17.71
C VAL A 172 16.05 8.23 16.40
N ILE A 173 14.87 7.91 15.89
CA ILE A 173 14.34 8.50 14.65
C ILE A 173 14.07 9.99 14.82
N SER A 174 13.38 10.39 15.90
CA SER A 174 13.07 11.79 16.16
C SER A 174 14.33 12.62 16.38
N SER A 175 15.33 12.10 17.11
CA SER A 175 16.61 12.76 17.29
C SER A 175 17.33 13.00 15.96
N PHE A 176 17.41 12.00 15.09
CA PHE A 176 17.99 12.14 13.74
C PHE A 176 17.31 13.24 12.92
N ILE A 177 15.98 13.29 12.95
CA ILE A 177 15.22 14.29 12.19
C ILE A 177 15.44 15.68 12.78
N ASP A 178 15.40 15.84 14.11
CA ASP A 178 15.56 17.11 14.78
C ASP A 178 16.97 17.68 14.64
N GLU A 179 18.00 16.84 14.73
CA GLU A 179 19.40 17.24 14.51
C GLU A 179 19.64 17.74 13.08
N ASN A 180 19.07 17.07 12.08
CA ASN A 180 19.19 17.50 10.68
C ASN A 180 18.38 18.80 10.43
N ARG A 181 17.20 18.93 11.04
CA ARG A 181 16.41 20.16 10.97
C ARG A 181 17.18 21.36 11.55
N GLN A 182 17.90 21.17 12.66
CA GLN A 182 18.75 22.22 13.24
C GLN A 182 19.89 22.65 12.30
N LYS A 183 20.34 21.75 11.42
CA LYS A 183 21.34 22.03 10.37
C LYS A 183 20.71 22.61 9.09
N GLY A 184 19.40 22.90 9.09
CA GLY A 184 18.67 23.40 7.92
C GLY A 184 18.32 22.32 6.87
N VAL A 185 18.45 21.05 7.21
CA VAL A 185 18.06 19.95 6.32
C VAL A 185 16.64 19.51 6.61
N GLU A 186 15.77 19.63 5.59
CA GLU A 186 14.39 19.14 5.68
C GLU A 186 14.31 17.65 5.34
N ILE A 187 13.75 16.86 6.26
CA ILE A 187 13.48 15.44 6.06
C ILE A 187 11.98 15.22 6.20
N ILE A 188 11.35 14.67 5.16
CA ILE A 188 9.98 14.15 5.22
C ILE A 188 10.07 12.71 5.72
N SER A 189 9.51 12.44 6.89
CA SER A 189 9.53 11.09 7.47
C SER A 189 8.14 10.49 7.49
N LEU A 190 7.99 9.29 6.88
CA LEU A 190 6.75 8.56 6.73
C LEU A 190 6.89 7.16 7.33
N GLY A 191 5.89 6.73 8.10
CA GLY A 191 5.87 5.39 8.71
C GLY A 191 4.70 4.56 8.23
N THR A 192 4.96 3.51 7.44
CA THR A 192 3.92 2.59 6.95
C THR A 192 3.53 1.57 7.99
N THR A 193 2.27 1.15 8.02
CA THR A 193 1.76 0.18 8.99
C THR A 193 0.49 -0.52 8.53
N LEU A 194 0.16 -1.67 9.14
CA LEU A 194 -1.15 -2.33 9.05
C LEU A 194 -2.22 -1.68 9.95
N ASN A 195 -1.82 -0.82 10.89
CA ASN A 195 -2.79 -0.15 11.73
C ASN A 195 -3.78 0.64 10.88
N THR A 196 -5.05 0.57 11.22
CA THR A 196 -6.08 1.44 10.66
C THR A 196 -5.84 2.89 11.10
N GLN A 197 -6.54 3.82 10.49
CA GLN A 197 -6.49 5.23 10.91
C GLN A 197 -6.86 5.40 12.39
N GLU A 198 -7.89 4.71 12.87
CA GLU A 198 -8.34 4.75 14.26
C GLU A 198 -7.28 4.17 15.21
N GLU A 199 -6.72 3.00 14.88
CA GLU A 199 -5.64 2.39 15.65
C GLU A 199 -4.40 3.30 15.72
N CYS A 200 -4.06 4.02 14.63
CA CYS A 200 -2.97 4.99 14.62
C CYS A 200 -3.27 6.18 15.55
N LEU A 201 -4.48 6.72 15.52
CA LEU A 201 -4.90 7.81 16.40
C LEU A 201 -4.85 7.43 17.89
N ASP A 202 -5.14 6.17 18.22
CA ASP A 202 -5.02 5.68 19.60
C ASP A 202 -3.55 5.44 20.03
N ALA A 203 -2.73 4.88 19.13
CA ALA A 203 -1.35 4.53 19.44
C ALA A 203 -0.40 5.74 19.53
N ILE A 204 -0.61 6.78 18.73
CA ILE A 204 0.37 7.84 18.44
C ILE A 204 0.25 9.10 19.30
N PRO A 205 -0.94 9.59 19.76
CA PRO A 205 -1.02 10.83 20.54
C PRO A 205 -0.17 10.82 21.80
N LYS A 206 0.22 9.64 22.26
CA LYS A 206 1.05 9.48 23.46
C LYS A 206 2.55 9.57 23.21
N ARG A 207 3.01 9.71 21.93
CA ARG A 207 4.42 9.66 21.59
C ARG A 207 4.75 10.49 20.35
N ASN A 208 5.68 11.43 20.49
CA ASN A 208 6.29 12.08 19.34
C ASN A 208 7.22 11.04 18.66
N CYS A 209 6.78 10.48 17.52
CA CYS A 209 7.51 9.45 16.81
C CYS A 209 8.49 9.98 15.76
N GLY A 210 8.48 11.29 15.52
CA GLY A 210 9.34 11.92 14.51
C GLY A 210 8.97 11.63 13.06
N PHE A 211 7.88 10.90 12.80
CA PHE A 211 7.38 10.60 11.46
C PHE A 211 5.87 10.77 11.36
N VAL A 212 5.38 10.95 10.14
CA VAL A 212 3.94 10.94 9.83
C VAL A 212 3.52 9.48 9.60
N PRO A 213 2.60 8.95 10.41
CA PRO A 213 2.06 7.62 10.19
C PRO A 213 1.26 7.55 8.89
N VAL A 214 1.39 6.44 8.20
CA VAL A 214 0.61 6.11 7.00
C VAL A 214 -0.21 4.86 7.33
N PRO A 215 -1.49 4.99 7.70
CA PRO A 215 -2.34 3.87 8.05
C PRO A 215 -2.67 3.01 6.83
N ASP A 216 -3.10 1.75 7.06
CA ASP A 216 -3.53 0.79 6.04
C ASP A 216 -2.57 0.64 4.85
N SER A 217 -1.28 0.75 5.08
CA SER A 217 -0.25 0.93 4.06
C SER A 217 0.77 -0.22 3.96
N TYR A 218 0.48 -1.37 4.58
CA TYR A 218 1.40 -2.52 4.57
C TYR A 218 1.75 -3.05 3.17
N GLY A 219 0.93 -2.73 2.16
CA GLY A 219 1.23 -3.04 0.76
C GLY A 219 2.54 -2.45 0.26
N PHE A 220 3.03 -1.36 0.86
CA PHE A 220 4.36 -0.82 0.56
C PHE A 220 5.49 -1.74 1.05
N ASN A 221 5.31 -2.48 2.14
CA ASN A 221 6.27 -3.49 2.58
C ASN A 221 6.45 -4.56 1.48
N HIS A 222 5.35 -5.00 0.87
CA HIS A 222 5.40 -5.92 -0.27
C HIS A 222 6.00 -5.28 -1.52
N ARG A 223 5.63 -4.02 -1.82
CA ARG A 223 6.14 -3.29 -2.99
C ARG A 223 7.65 -3.14 -2.96
N TYR A 224 8.21 -2.79 -1.81
CA TYR A 224 9.66 -2.61 -1.63
C TYR A 224 10.36 -3.87 -1.14
N LYS A 225 9.67 -5.02 -1.11
CA LYS A 225 10.22 -6.32 -0.73
C LYS A 225 10.84 -6.34 0.67
N ILE A 226 10.30 -5.53 1.59
CA ILE A 226 10.75 -5.49 2.98
C ILE A 226 10.42 -6.81 3.66
N SER A 227 11.43 -7.55 4.08
CA SER A 227 11.32 -8.88 4.70
C SER A 227 11.33 -8.84 6.22
N GLU A 228 11.93 -7.80 6.80
CA GLU A 228 12.00 -7.59 8.24
C GLU A 228 11.49 -6.20 8.64
N THR A 229 10.98 -6.07 9.84
CA THR A 229 10.41 -4.81 10.35
C THR A 229 10.77 -4.65 11.83
N PRO A 230 11.03 -3.41 12.31
CA PRO A 230 11.05 -2.14 11.57
C PRO A 230 12.26 -2.03 10.64
N TYR A 231 12.05 -1.50 9.45
CA TYR A 231 13.07 -1.26 8.43
C TYR A 231 12.98 0.17 7.90
N PHE A 232 14.12 0.73 7.46
CA PHE A 232 14.17 2.13 7.02
C PHE A 232 14.88 2.27 5.68
N ILE A 233 14.39 3.20 4.85
CA ILE A 233 15.01 3.61 3.61
C ILE A 233 15.14 5.13 3.63
N LEU A 234 16.38 5.63 3.53
CA LEU A 234 16.68 7.05 3.36
C LEU A 234 16.88 7.36 1.88
N ILE A 235 16.12 8.33 1.37
CA ILE A 235 16.11 8.76 -0.03
C ILE A 235 16.60 10.21 -0.08
N ASP A 236 17.46 10.52 -1.04
CA ASP A 236 18.00 11.87 -1.22
C ASP A 236 17.07 12.80 -2.01
N LYS A 237 17.49 14.05 -2.16
CA LYS A 237 16.78 15.11 -2.88
C LYS A 237 16.52 14.81 -4.36
N LYS A 238 17.25 13.83 -4.94
CA LYS A 238 17.07 13.38 -6.34
C LYS A 238 16.14 12.17 -6.46
N GLY A 239 15.71 11.60 -5.33
CA GLY A 239 14.92 10.38 -5.30
C GLY A 239 15.77 9.10 -5.33
N ILE A 240 17.06 9.20 -4.99
CA ILE A 240 18.01 8.08 -4.97
C ILE A 240 18.13 7.55 -3.54
N ILE A 241 18.14 6.25 -3.38
CA ILE A 241 18.34 5.57 -2.10
C ILE A 241 19.77 5.81 -1.62
N ARG A 242 19.93 6.40 -0.44
CA ARG A 242 21.23 6.72 0.16
C ARG A 242 21.66 5.70 1.20
N ALA A 243 20.71 5.13 1.92
CA ALA A 243 20.94 4.11 2.91
C ALA A 243 19.68 3.31 3.15
N MET A 244 19.86 2.09 3.61
CA MET A 244 18.82 1.16 4.02
C MET A 244 19.31 0.41 5.25
N ALA A 245 18.46 0.26 6.26
CA ALA A 245 18.83 -0.45 7.48
C ALA A 245 17.63 -0.97 8.26
N PRO A 246 17.75 -2.12 8.94
CA PRO A 246 16.82 -2.50 10.00
C PRO A 246 16.96 -1.53 11.20
N HIS A 247 15.97 -1.52 12.07
CA HIS A 247 16.00 -0.66 13.26
C HIS A 247 17.24 -0.87 14.13
N THR A 248 17.72 -2.09 14.24
CA THR A 248 18.92 -2.46 15.02
C THR A 248 20.20 -1.82 14.50
N GLU A 249 20.21 -1.42 13.23
CA GLU A 249 21.35 -0.82 12.52
C GLU A 249 21.02 0.61 12.03
N PHE A 250 20.07 1.30 12.67
CA PHE A 250 19.66 2.65 12.27
C PHE A 250 20.81 3.67 12.29
N THR A 251 21.89 3.39 13.00
CA THR A 251 23.13 4.17 12.98
C THR A 251 23.72 4.30 11.57
N THR A 252 23.55 3.30 10.70
CA THR A 252 23.93 3.36 9.28
C THR A 252 23.28 4.55 8.56
N ILE A 253 22.08 4.95 8.99
CA ILE A 253 21.35 6.10 8.46
C ILE A 253 21.67 7.37 9.24
N SER A 254 21.69 7.30 10.59
CA SER A 254 21.83 8.48 11.43
C SER A 254 23.22 9.11 11.36
N ASP A 255 24.26 8.34 11.03
CA ASP A 255 25.64 8.81 10.92
C ASP A 255 25.92 9.50 9.56
N LEU A 256 24.95 9.50 8.64
CA LEU A 256 25.12 10.17 7.35
C LEU A 256 25.07 11.69 7.51
N ASN A 257 26.07 12.36 6.95
CA ASN A 257 26.10 13.83 6.88
C ASN A 257 25.23 14.29 5.71
N LEU A 258 24.01 14.71 6.02
CA LEU A 258 23.08 15.25 5.03
C LEU A 258 23.37 16.74 4.77
N LYS A 259 23.28 17.13 3.48
CA LYS A 259 23.58 18.52 3.03
C LYS A 259 22.47 19.07 2.16
#